data_e65f33dfa718cdf118216f1db9fef368
#
_entry.id   e65f33dfa718cdf118216f1db9fef368
#
_cell.length_a   1.000
_cell.length_b   1.000
_cell.length_c   1.000
_cell.angle_alpha   90.00
_cell.angle_beta   90.00
_cell.angle_gamma   90.00
#
_symmetry.space_group_name_H-M   'P 1'
#
loop_
_entity.id
_entity.type
_entity.pdbx_description
1 polymer ?
#
loop_
_entity_poly.entity_id
_entity_poly.type
_entity_poly.pdbx_seq_one_letter_code
_entity_poly.pdbx_strand_id
1 'polypeptide(L)'
;MQDQARRLMWHGVLLFFLGLLTGLAIPIINNHRMGLSAHLEGLLNGFMLLVLGSVWAQLRLATRTLNATFWLALYGTYANWFFTLLGAILGTKALTPQAGAGFTATRLSEIVVGTGLVTLATVMVIVCIILLVGLSGKAPASRTS
;
A
#
# COMPACT_ATOMS: atom_id res chain seq x y z
N MET A 1 -20.86 0.19 -4.73
CA MET A 1 -19.70 0.12 -5.65
C MET A 1 -19.15 1.51 -6.02
N GLN A 2 -19.95 2.45 -6.50
CA GLN A 2 -19.48 3.81 -6.85
C GLN A 2 -18.88 4.55 -5.65
N ASP A 3 -19.42 4.39 -4.45
CA ASP A 3 -18.90 5.03 -3.24
C ASP A 3 -17.51 4.49 -2.86
N GLN A 4 -17.28 3.18 -2.96
CA GLN A 4 -15.96 2.58 -2.70
C GLN A 4 -14.92 3.04 -3.75
N ALA A 5 -15.28 3.10 -5.03
CA ALA A 5 -14.44 3.61 -6.09
C ALA A 5 -13.97 5.05 -5.79
N ARG A 6 -14.92 5.93 -5.44
CA ARG A 6 -14.61 7.32 -5.09
C ARG A 6 -13.74 7.41 -3.83
N ARG A 7 -14.00 6.58 -2.81
CA ARG A 7 -13.18 6.54 -1.59
C ARG A 7 -11.75 6.06 -1.88
N LEU A 8 -11.57 5.04 -2.73
CA LEU A 8 -10.23 4.61 -3.16
C LEU A 8 -9.47 5.75 -3.85
N MET A 9 -10.12 6.46 -4.76
CA MET A 9 -9.50 7.61 -5.43
C MET A 9 -9.14 8.73 -4.44
N TRP A 10 -10.01 9.02 -3.48
CA TRP A 10 -9.72 10.01 -2.44
C TRP A 10 -8.51 9.60 -1.59
N HIS A 11 -8.47 8.34 -1.12
CA HIS A 11 -7.33 7.80 -0.40
C HIS A 11 -6.06 7.77 -1.26
N GLY A 12 -6.20 7.53 -2.55
CA GLY A 12 -5.09 7.59 -3.50
C GLY A 12 -4.45 8.97 -3.55
N VAL A 13 -5.26 10.03 -3.70
CA VAL A 13 -4.77 11.41 -3.67
C VAL A 13 -4.16 11.76 -2.30
N LEU A 14 -4.80 11.34 -1.21
CA LEU A 14 -4.28 11.58 0.14
C LEU A 14 -2.92 10.92 0.35
N LEU A 15 -2.78 9.64 -0.03
CA LEU A 15 -1.52 8.92 0.15
C LEU A 15 -0.42 9.47 -0.76
N PHE A 16 -0.76 9.88 -1.99
CA PHE A 16 0.14 10.59 -2.88
C PHE A 16 0.63 11.90 -2.24
N PHE A 17 -0.27 12.68 -1.67
CA PHE A 17 0.06 13.92 -0.95
C PHE A 17 0.98 13.65 0.24
N LEU A 18 0.70 12.61 1.05
CA LEU A 18 1.57 12.20 2.16
C LEU A 18 2.97 11.79 1.65
N GLY A 19 3.03 11.11 0.50
CA GLY A 19 4.28 10.81 -0.18
C GLY A 19 5.07 12.07 -0.54
N LEU A 20 4.41 13.09 -1.10
CA LEU A 20 5.06 14.38 -1.40
C LEU A 20 5.60 15.05 -0.14
N LEU A 21 4.81 15.10 0.95
CA LEU A 21 5.27 15.64 2.23
C LEU A 21 6.47 14.86 2.79
N THR A 22 6.46 13.53 2.65
CA THR A 22 7.61 12.69 3.01
C THR A 22 8.86 13.08 2.21
N GLY A 23 8.72 13.36 0.90
CA GLY A 23 9.80 13.83 0.05
C GLY A 23 10.42 15.15 0.55
N LEU A 24 9.59 16.09 0.96
CA LEU A 24 10.04 17.36 1.56
C LEU A 24 10.74 17.15 2.91
N ALA A 25 10.37 16.12 3.66
CA ALA A 25 10.93 15.80 4.96
C ALA A 25 12.25 14.99 4.88
N ILE A 26 12.65 14.47 3.73
CA ILE A 26 13.88 13.66 3.57
C ILE A 26 15.10 14.32 4.24
N PRO A 27 15.38 15.63 4.08
CA PRO A 27 16.56 16.26 4.67
C PRO A 27 16.66 16.19 6.20
N ILE A 28 15.54 15.98 6.88
CA ILE A 28 15.48 15.91 8.36
C ILE A 28 15.30 14.47 8.88
N ILE A 29 15.16 13.48 8.00
CA ILE A 29 15.05 12.06 8.35
C ILE A 29 16.45 11.48 8.50
N ASN A 30 16.72 10.69 9.55
CA ASN A 30 18.03 10.09 9.81
C ASN A 30 18.55 9.28 8.63
N ASN A 31 17.74 8.38 8.07
CA ASN A 31 18.11 7.55 6.92
C ASN A 31 17.47 8.11 5.64
N HIS A 32 18.19 8.98 4.94
CA HIS A 32 17.73 9.59 3.70
C HIS A 32 17.37 8.58 2.59
N ARG A 33 18.12 7.46 2.49
CA ARG A 33 17.86 6.42 1.48
C ARG A 33 16.51 5.76 1.71
N MET A 34 16.23 5.40 2.96
CA MET A 34 14.95 4.80 3.33
C MET A 34 13.83 5.84 3.35
N GLY A 35 14.14 7.11 3.65
CA GLY A 35 13.23 8.25 3.48
C GLY A 35 12.81 8.44 2.03
N LEU A 36 13.74 8.31 1.07
CA LEU A 36 13.43 8.33 -0.36
C LEU A 36 12.54 7.14 -0.74
N SER A 37 12.81 5.94 -0.22
CA SER A 37 11.93 4.78 -0.43
C SER A 37 10.52 5.06 0.08
N ALA A 38 10.36 5.60 1.29
CA ALA A 38 9.05 5.95 1.85
C ALA A 38 8.31 7.02 1.01
N HIS A 39 9.03 8.02 0.49
CA HIS A 39 8.47 8.98 -0.46
C HIS A 39 7.90 8.27 -1.71
N LEU A 40 8.70 7.42 -2.35
CA LEU A 40 8.27 6.67 -3.54
C LEU A 40 7.12 5.72 -3.24
N GLU A 41 7.13 5.04 -2.08
CA GLU A 41 6.02 4.20 -1.65
C GLU A 41 4.71 4.99 -1.49
N GLY A 42 4.77 6.20 -0.92
CA GLY A 42 3.60 7.07 -0.83
C GLY A 42 3.02 7.41 -2.21
N LEU A 43 3.89 7.78 -3.17
CA LEU A 43 3.47 8.12 -4.54
C LEU A 43 2.91 6.90 -5.27
N LEU A 44 3.64 5.77 -5.30
CA LEU A 44 3.26 4.57 -6.06
C LEU A 44 2.00 3.91 -5.49
N ASN A 45 1.90 3.80 -4.17
CA ASN A 45 0.70 3.27 -3.53
C ASN A 45 -0.50 4.21 -3.69
N GLY A 46 -0.27 5.53 -3.69
CA GLY A 46 -1.29 6.52 -4.04
C GLY A 46 -1.82 6.32 -5.47
N PHE A 47 -0.93 6.16 -6.45
CA PHE A 47 -1.30 5.82 -7.83
C PHE A 47 -2.04 4.49 -7.92
N MET A 48 -1.58 3.47 -7.21
CA MET A 48 -2.26 2.18 -7.18
C MET A 48 -3.73 2.30 -6.74
N LEU A 49 -4.00 3.06 -5.68
CA LEU A 49 -5.36 3.30 -5.19
C LEU A 49 -6.21 4.10 -6.20
N LEU A 50 -5.62 5.09 -6.90
CA LEU A 50 -6.30 5.83 -7.97
C LEU A 50 -6.70 4.92 -9.12
N VAL A 51 -5.76 4.10 -9.61
CA VAL A 51 -6.02 3.12 -10.67
C VAL A 51 -7.06 2.09 -10.22
N LEU A 52 -6.93 1.56 -9.00
CA LEU A 52 -7.88 0.60 -8.45
C LEU A 52 -9.29 1.20 -8.35
N GLY A 53 -9.41 2.46 -7.92
CA GLY A 53 -10.69 3.18 -7.90
C GLY A 53 -11.30 3.33 -9.29
N SER A 54 -10.49 3.61 -10.32
CA SER A 54 -10.97 3.78 -11.71
C SER A 54 -11.47 2.47 -12.34
N VAL A 55 -10.87 1.33 -11.98
CA VAL A 55 -11.28 0.01 -12.50
C VAL A 55 -12.24 -0.75 -11.58
N TRP A 56 -12.58 -0.18 -10.41
CA TRP A 56 -13.37 -0.86 -9.36
C TRP A 56 -14.69 -1.44 -9.85
N ALA A 57 -15.39 -0.73 -10.72
CA ALA A 57 -16.67 -1.17 -11.29
C ALA A 57 -16.54 -2.34 -12.27
N GLN A 58 -15.32 -2.62 -12.77
CA GLN A 58 -15.05 -3.73 -13.71
C GLN A 58 -14.79 -5.05 -12.97
N LEU A 59 -14.56 -5.00 -11.64
CA LEU A 59 -14.28 -6.19 -10.84
C LEU A 59 -15.54 -7.05 -10.69
N ARG A 60 -15.47 -8.29 -11.17
CA ARG A 60 -16.55 -9.27 -11.12
C ARG A 60 -16.39 -10.16 -9.89
N LEU A 61 -16.60 -9.56 -8.72
CA LEU A 61 -16.43 -10.21 -7.42
C LEU A 61 -17.72 -10.10 -6.60
N ALA A 62 -17.94 -11.05 -5.70
CA ALA A 62 -19.03 -10.96 -4.73
C ALA A 62 -18.84 -9.73 -3.81
N THR A 63 -19.94 -9.14 -3.33
CA THR A 63 -19.90 -7.93 -2.51
C THR A 63 -19.03 -8.08 -1.26
N ARG A 64 -19.04 -9.25 -0.62
CA ARG A 64 -18.18 -9.54 0.55
C ARG A 64 -16.70 -9.48 0.19
N THR A 65 -16.32 -10.07 -0.96
CA THR A 65 -14.94 -10.05 -1.47
C THR A 65 -14.52 -8.64 -1.84
N LEU A 66 -15.39 -7.86 -2.51
CA LEU A 66 -15.13 -6.45 -2.81
C LEU A 66 -14.87 -5.63 -1.53
N ASN A 67 -15.71 -5.81 -0.49
CA ASN A 67 -15.49 -5.12 0.78
C ASN A 67 -14.18 -5.52 1.44
N ALA A 68 -13.83 -6.80 1.46
CA ALA A 68 -12.56 -7.27 1.99
C ALA A 68 -11.38 -6.69 1.20
N THR A 69 -11.44 -6.75 -0.14
CA THR A 69 -10.39 -6.21 -1.02
C THR A 69 -10.20 -4.70 -0.81
N PHE A 70 -11.29 -3.95 -0.63
CA PHE A 70 -11.23 -2.52 -0.33
C PHE A 70 -10.40 -2.23 0.93
N TRP A 71 -10.70 -2.91 2.04
CA TRP A 71 -9.98 -2.68 3.30
C TRP A 71 -8.54 -3.21 3.28
N LEU A 72 -8.33 -4.37 2.64
CA LEU A 72 -6.98 -4.94 2.50
C LEU A 72 -6.08 -4.06 1.61
N ALA A 73 -6.62 -3.48 0.53
CA ALA A 73 -5.89 -2.56 -0.32
C ALA A 73 -5.52 -1.28 0.43
N LEU A 74 -6.45 -0.69 1.19
CA LEU A 74 -6.15 0.47 2.03
C LEU A 74 -5.09 0.14 3.07
N TYR A 75 -5.27 -0.96 3.81
CA TYR A 75 -4.27 -1.38 4.80
C TYR A 75 -2.89 -1.56 4.16
N GLY A 76 -2.78 -2.36 3.09
CA GLY A 76 -1.50 -2.67 2.49
C GLY A 76 -0.77 -1.44 1.95
N THR A 77 -1.48 -0.53 1.28
CA THR A 77 -0.89 0.69 0.71
C THR A 77 -0.44 1.69 1.77
N TYR A 78 -1.26 1.95 2.79
CA TYR A 78 -0.87 2.84 3.89
C TYR A 78 0.20 2.23 4.78
N ALA A 79 0.12 0.93 5.07
CA ALA A 79 1.11 0.23 5.88
C ALA A 79 2.48 0.23 5.19
N ASN A 80 2.54 0.09 3.85
CA ASN A 80 3.79 0.13 3.11
C ASN A 80 4.49 1.49 3.29
N TRP A 81 3.80 2.57 3.01
CA TRP A 81 4.33 3.91 3.24
C TRP A 81 4.72 4.14 4.70
N PHE A 82 3.82 3.79 5.64
CA PHE A 82 4.03 4.05 7.07
C PHE A 82 5.22 3.29 7.65
N PHE A 83 5.30 1.96 7.44
CA PHE A 83 6.39 1.16 8.01
C PHE A 83 7.73 1.45 7.35
N THR A 84 7.76 1.82 6.07
CA THR A 84 8.99 2.28 5.41
C THR A 84 9.45 3.62 5.98
N LEU A 85 8.54 4.58 6.20
CA LEU A 85 8.85 5.84 6.84
C LEU A 85 9.30 5.64 8.30
N LEU A 86 8.60 4.80 9.04
CA LEU A 86 8.97 4.48 10.43
C LEU A 86 10.38 3.85 10.48
N GLY A 87 10.68 2.94 9.56
CA GLY A 87 12.02 2.36 9.42
C GLY A 87 13.09 3.40 9.09
N ALA A 88 12.77 4.41 8.25
CA ALA A 88 13.68 5.51 7.94
C ALA A 88 14.00 6.37 9.17
N ILE A 89 13.00 6.62 10.03
CA ILE A 89 13.16 7.40 11.26
C ILE A 89 13.93 6.61 12.31
N LEU A 90 13.61 5.31 12.49
CA LEU A 90 14.21 4.45 13.52
C LEU A 90 15.55 3.83 13.11
N GLY A 91 15.93 3.90 11.84
CA GLY A 91 17.18 3.34 11.32
C GLY A 91 17.19 1.81 11.26
N THR A 92 16.04 1.17 10.97
CA THR A 92 15.95 -0.30 10.84
C THR A 92 16.65 -0.81 9.57
N LYS A 93 17.13 -2.06 9.61
CA LYS A 93 17.88 -2.67 8.50
C LYS A 93 17.61 -4.16 8.27
N ALA A 94 16.98 -4.86 9.21
CA ALA A 94 16.87 -6.32 9.18
C ALA A 94 16.21 -6.84 7.89
N LEU A 95 15.12 -6.25 7.44
CA LEU A 95 14.44 -6.61 6.20
C LEU A 95 14.80 -5.71 5.01
N THR A 96 15.50 -4.60 5.25
CA THR A 96 15.92 -3.64 4.22
C THR A 96 17.42 -3.35 4.31
N PRO A 97 18.29 -4.38 4.17
CA PRO A 97 19.71 -4.25 4.48
C PRO A 97 20.45 -3.23 3.60
N GLN A 98 20.01 -3.04 2.36
CA GLN A 98 20.62 -2.04 1.45
C GLN A 98 20.22 -0.61 1.85
N ALA A 99 18.92 -0.37 2.08
CA ALA A 99 18.43 0.95 2.47
C ALA A 99 18.87 1.30 3.91
N GLY A 100 18.95 0.32 4.80
CA GLY A 100 19.36 0.46 6.20
C GLY A 100 20.88 0.36 6.43
N ALA A 101 21.72 0.21 5.38
CA ALA A 101 23.16 0.06 5.55
C ALA A 101 23.79 1.27 6.27
N GLY A 102 24.54 1.00 7.32
CA GLY A 102 25.19 2.02 8.17
C GLY A 102 24.34 2.50 9.34
N PHE A 103 23.08 2.02 9.47
CA PHE A 103 22.20 2.36 10.59
C PHE A 103 22.02 1.17 11.53
N THR A 104 21.61 1.47 12.76
CA THR A 104 21.30 0.46 13.81
C THR A 104 20.07 0.92 14.57
N ALA A 105 19.13 -0.01 14.75
CA ALA A 105 17.91 0.21 15.52
C ALA A 105 17.84 -0.73 16.72
N THR A 106 16.93 -0.45 17.64
CA THR A 106 16.66 -1.35 18.76
C THR A 106 15.99 -2.65 18.23
N ARG A 107 16.14 -3.75 18.99
CA ARG A 107 15.49 -5.02 18.66
C ARG A 107 13.97 -4.88 18.52
N LEU A 108 13.35 -4.06 19.37
CA LEU A 108 11.91 -3.79 19.30
C LEU A 108 11.55 -3.09 18.00
N SER A 109 12.30 -2.06 17.60
CA SER A 109 12.07 -1.35 16.32
C SER A 109 12.19 -2.28 15.12
N GLU A 110 13.20 -3.15 15.09
CA GLU A 110 13.37 -4.16 14.04
C GLU A 110 12.19 -5.12 13.96
N ILE A 111 11.69 -5.60 15.12
CA ILE A 111 10.52 -6.49 15.18
C ILE A 111 9.26 -5.78 14.68
N VAL A 112 8.98 -4.56 15.14
CA VAL A 112 7.76 -3.81 14.78
C VAL A 112 7.74 -3.52 13.30
N VAL A 113 8.81 -2.91 12.77
CA VAL A 113 8.90 -2.56 11.35
C VAL A 113 8.93 -3.83 10.49
N GLY A 114 9.72 -4.83 10.89
CA GLY A 114 9.81 -6.09 10.16
C GLY A 114 8.47 -6.84 10.08
N THR A 115 7.75 -6.96 11.18
CA THR A 115 6.42 -7.59 11.20
C THR A 115 5.44 -6.79 10.32
N GLY A 116 5.47 -5.46 10.39
CA GLY A 116 4.66 -4.59 9.54
C GLY A 116 4.93 -4.83 8.06
N LEU A 117 6.20 -4.86 7.63
CA LEU A 117 6.59 -5.09 6.25
C LEU A 117 6.22 -6.49 5.74
N VAL A 118 6.35 -7.54 6.55
CA VAL A 118 5.96 -8.91 6.18
C VAL A 118 4.44 -9.03 6.04
N THR A 119 3.67 -8.49 6.98
CA THR A 119 2.20 -8.57 6.94
C THR A 119 1.64 -7.82 5.76
N LEU A 120 2.12 -6.59 5.48
CA LEU A 120 1.65 -5.84 4.31
C LEU A 120 2.01 -6.54 3.00
N ALA A 121 3.22 -7.11 2.86
CA ALA A 121 3.63 -7.83 1.66
C ALA A 121 2.70 -9.02 1.39
N THR A 122 2.38 -9.81 2.42
CA THR A 122 1.43 -10.93 2.34
C THR A 122 0.05 -10.44 1.92
N VAL A 123 -0.46 -9.38 2.54
CA VAL A 123 -1.77 -8.80 2.22
C VAL A 123 -1.81 -8.29 0.78
N MET A 124 -0.77 -7.60 0.30
CA MET A 124 -0.74 -7.07 -1.05
C MET A 124 -0.69 -8.17 -2.12
N VAL A 125 0.01 -9.27 -1.86
CA VAL A 125 -0.04 -10.45 -2.74
C VAL A 125 -1.46 -11.02 -2.82
N ILE A 126 -2.15 -11.15 -1.68
CA ILE A 126 -3.55 -11.60 -1.64
C ILE A 126 -4.46 -10.65 -2.43
N VAL A 127 -4.32 -9.33 -2.23
CA VAL A 127 -5.09 -8.31 -2.98
C VAL A 127 -4.86 -8.48 -4.48
N CYS A 128 -3.60 -8.62 -4.94
CA CYS A 128 -3.30 -8.80 -6.36
C CYS A 128 -3.95 -10.06 -6.93
N ILE A 129 -3.91 -11.19 -6.21
CA ILE A 129 -4.58 -12.44 -6.64
C ILE A 129 -6.09 -12.22 -6.78
N ILE A 130 -6.74 -11.59 -5.80
CA ILE A 130 -8.17 -11.30 -5.85
C ILE A 130 -8.51 -10.40 -7.04
N LEU A 131 -7.70 -9.37 -7.30
CA LEU A 131 -7.90 -8.46 -8.43
C LEU A 131 -7.74 -9.18 -9.78
N LEU A 132 -6.74 -10.05 -9.92
CA LEU A 132 -6.55 -10.87 -11.13
C LEU A 132 -7.78 -11.75 -11.39
N VAL A 133 -8.31 -12.42 -10.36
CA VAL A 133 -9.53 -13.22 -10.45
C VAL A 133 -10.73 -12.32 -10.81
N GLY A 134 -10.87 -11.17 -10.17
CA GLY A 134 -11.98 -10.24 -10.43
C GLY A 134 -11.98 -9.67 -11.84
N LEU A 135 -10.81 -9.42 -12.43
CA LEU A 135 -10.66 -8.90 -13.79
C LEU A 135 -10.79 -10.00 -14.86
N SER A 136 -10.44 -11.26 -14.54
CA SER A 136 -10.53 -12.39 -15.48
C SER A 136 -11.94 -12.98 -15.63
N GLY A 137 -12.87 -12.67 -14.72
CA GLY A 137 -14.21 -13.23 -14.68
C GLY A 137 -15.03 -12.89 -15.94
N LYS A 138 -15.68 -13.92 -16.56
CA LYS A 138 -16.70 -13.71 -17.60
C LYS A 138 -17.91 -12.98 -16.97
N ALA A 139 -18.55 -12.07 -17.73
CA ALA A 139 -19.80 -11.45 -17.27
C ALA A 139 -20.80 -12.52 -16.87
N PRO A 140 -21.54 -12.40 -15.74
CA PRO A 140 -22.69 -13.25 -15.48
C PRO A 140 -23.59 -13.19 -16.71
N ALA A 141 -23.96 -14.37 -17.25
CA ALA A 141 -24.89 -14.44 -18.37
C ALA A 141 -26.13 -13.62 -17.97
N SER A 142 -26.50 -12.62 -18.78
CA SER A 142 -27.74 -11.88 -18.59
C SER A 142 -28.86 -12.91 -18.60
N ARG A 143 -29.58 -13.08 -17.47
CA ARG A 143 -30.83 -13.82 -17.47
C ARG A 143 -31.77 -13.00 -18.33
N THR A 144 -31.92 -13.40 -19.59
CA THR A 144 -33.04 -12.99 -20.43
C THR A 144 -34.26 -13.64 -19.83
N SER A 145 -35.04 -12.83 -19.15
CA SER A 145 -36.43 -13.14 -18.76
C SER A 145 -37.36 -12.79 -19.89
#